data_457b6109e341c47b9d71c0308eb849f2
#
_entry.id   457b6109e341c47b9d71c0308eb849f2
#
_cell.length_a   1.000
_cell.length_b   1.000
_cell.length_c   1.000
_cell.angle_alpha   90.00
_cell.angle_beta   90.00
_cell.angle_gamma   90.00
#
_symmetry.space_group_name_H-M   'P 1'
#
loop_
_entity.id
_entity.type
_entity.pdbx_description
1 polymer ?
#
loop_
_entity_poly.entity_id
_entity_poly.type
_entity_poly.pdbx_seq_one_letter_code
_entity_poly.pdbx_strand_id
1 'polypeptide(L)'
;ATAADWMSAASFISMAGIISFEGYDGSVYLMGWTGGYVLLALLLAPYLRKFGKFTVPDFIGDRYYSNTARSVAVFCALLVSFTYVAGQMQGVGIVFSRFLEVDITTGVIIGMVIVLFYAVLGGMKGITYTQVAQYCVLIFAFMVPAIFISIQMTGHFIPQLGFGSADENGIYLLDK
;
A
#
# COMPACT_ATOMS: atom_id res chain seq x y z
N ALA A 1 5.36 7.43 -9.23
CA ALA A 1 3.97 6.95 -9.32
C ALA A 1 3.87 5.49 -8.87
N THR A 2 4.47 4.51 -9.55
CA THR A 2 4.36 3.08 -9.20
C THR A 2 4.72 2.77 -7.75
N ALA A 3 5.75 3.39 -7.18
CA ALA A 3 6.09 3.22 -5.77
C ALA A 3 4.99 3.77 -4.85
N ALA A 4 4.33 4.86 -5.24
CA ALA A 4 3.22 5.42 -4.47
C ALA A 4 1.96 4.53 -4.50
N ASP A 5 1.72 3.80 -5.60
CA ASP A 5 0.60 2.84 -5.68
C ASP A 5 0.69 1.74 -4.63
N TRP A 6 1.91 1.39 -4.22
CA TRP A 6 2.14 0.36 -3.21
C TRP A 6 2.05 0.87 -1.78
N MET A 7 2.14 2.17 -1.59
CA MET A 7 1.99 2.86 -0.30
C MET A 7 0.51 3.07 0.01
N SER A 8 -0.19 1.96 0.28
CA SER A 8 -1.63 1.94 0.51
C SER A 8 -1.98 2.03 2.00
N ALA A 9 -3.25 2.28 2.31
CA ALA A 9 -3.76 2.21 3.66
C ALA A 9 -3.54 0.82 4.29
N ALA A 10 -3.65 -0.24 3.49
CA ALA A 10 -3.35 -1.60 3.95
C ALA A 10 -1.90 -1.74 4.40
N SER A 11 -0.94 -1.22 3.62
CA SER A 11 0.49 -1.33 3.93
C SER A 11 0.91 -0.49 5.12
N PHE A 12 0.33 0.70 5.32
CA PHE A 12 0.79 1.62 6.37
C PHE A 12 -0.10 1.63 7.61
N ILE A 13 -1.42 1.57 7.46
CA ILE A 13 -2.33 1.63 8.60
C ILE A 13 -2.62 0.23 9.13
N SER A 14 -3.08 -0.69 8.26
CA SER A 14 -3.45 -2.05 8.70
C SER A 14 -2.24 -2.85 9.16
N MET A 15 -1.12 -2.79 8.44
CA MET A 15 0.08 -3.52 8.83
C MET A 15 0.74 -2.97 10.08
N ALA A 16 0.75 -1.65 10.25
CA ALA A 16 1.20 -1.05 11.50
C ALA A 16 0.35 -1.54 12.69
N GLY A 17 -0.97 -1.66 12.50
CA GLY A 17 -1.87 -2.23 13.48
C GLY A 17 -1.56 -3.69 13.79
N ILE A 18 -1.39 -4.54 12.77
CA ILE A 18 -1.07 -5.96 12.95
C ILE A 18 0.26 -6.13 13.70
N ILE A 19 1.32 -5.43 13.28
CA ILE A 19 2.62 -5.48 13.95
C ILE A 19 2.54 -4.98 15.39
N SER A 20 1.71 -3.98 15.65
CA SER A 20 1.47 -3.47 17.02
C SER A 20 0.84 -4.51 17.95
N PHE A 21 -0.01 -5.41 17.42
CA PHE A 21 -0.68 -6.46 18.20
C PHE A 21 0.09 -7.78 18.24
N GLU A 22 0.70 -8.18 17.12
CA GLU A 22 1.38 -9.49 16.96
C GLU A 22 2.90 -9.39 17.17
N GLY A 23 3.44 -8.17 17.28
CA GLY A 23 4.87 -7.96 17.39
C GLY A 23 5.60 -8.24 16.08
N TYR A 24 6.85 -8.67 16.18
CA TYR A 24 7.73 -8.90 15.02
C TYR A 24 7.19 -9.96 14.04
N ASP A 25 6.45 -10.95 14.56
CA ASP A 25 5.87 -12.03 13.74
C ASP A 25 4.90 -11.49 12.67
N GLY A 26 4.21 -10.40 12.95
CA GLY A 26 3.36 -9.70 11.97
C GLY A 26 4.12 -9.20 10.74
N SER A 27 5.44 -9.05 10.80
CA SER A 27 6.27 -8.64 9.66
C SER A 27 6.33 -9.67 8.52
N VAL A 28 5.99 -10.94 8.80
CA VAL A 28 5.93 -12.03 7.80
C VAL A 28 4.99 -11.67 6.63
N TYR A 29 3.89 -10.98 6.91
CA TYR A 29 2.97 -10.52 5.87
C TYR A 29 3.62 -9.55 4.87
N LEU A 30 4.47 -8.64 5.35
CA LEU A 30 5.23 -7.72 4.48
C LEU A 30 6.25 -8.47 3.62
N MET A 31 6.90 -9.47 4.17
CA MET A 31 7.83 -10.32 3.42
C MET A 31 7.11 -11.11 2.32
N GLY A 32 5.93 -11.65 2.62
CA GLY A 32 5.09 -12.35 1.65
C GLY A 32 4.69 -11.46 0.47
N TRP A 33 4.25 -10.23 0.75
CA TRP A 33 3.93 -9.27 -0.30
C TRP A 33 5.14 -8.90 -1.15
N THR A 34 6.26 -8.59 -0.52
CA THR A 34 7.51 -8.25 -1.23
C THR A 34 7.95 -9.41 -2.12
N GLY A 35 7.92 -10.63 -1.61
CA GLY A 35 8.23 -11.84 -2.38
C GLY A 35 7.30 -12.02 -3.58
N GLY A 36 5.99 -11.82 -3.40
CA GLY A 36 5.00 -11.86 -4.47
C GLY A 36 5.28 -10.84 -5.57
N TYR A 37 5.63 -9.63 -5.21
CA TYR A 37 5.99 -8.57 -6.19
C TYR A 37 7.29 -8.87 -6.93
N VAL A 38 8.29 -9.43 -6.27
CA VAL A 38 9.54 -9.86 -6.91
C VAL A 38 9.24 -10.96 -7.94
N LEU A 39 8.43 -11.95 -7.58
CA LEU A 39 8.01 -13.00 -8.52
C LEU A 39 7.23 -12.43 -9.72
N LEU A 40 6.31 -11.51 -9.47
CA LEU A 40 5.56 -10.85 -10.53
C LEU A 40 6.48 -10.06 -11.46
N ALA A 41 7.44 -9.33 -10.91
CA ALA A 41 8.40 -8.55 -11.69
C ALA A 41 9.31 -9.44 -12.53
N LEU A 42 9.74 -10.58 -12.02
CA LEU A 42 10.66 -11.49 -12.73
C LEU A 42 9.93 -12.39 -13.73
N LEU A 43 8.76 -12.92 -13.36
CA LEU A 43 8.10 -13.98 -14.13
C LEU A 43 7.00 -13.46 -15.06
N LEU A 44 6.25 -12.43 -14.67
CA LEU A 44 5.07 -12.00 -15.40
C LEU A 44 5.26 -10.67 -16.13
N ALA A 45 5.86 -9.68 -15.50
CA ALA A 45 5.99 -8.35 -16.06
C ALA A 45 6.72 -8.29 -17.41
N PRO A 46 7.81 -9.06 -17.67
CA PRO A 46 8.48 -9.07 -18.97
C PRO A 46 7.58 -9.55 -20.09
N TYR A 47 6.75 -10.56 -19.82
CA TYR A 47 5.82 -11.11 -20.82
C TYR A 47 4.68 -10.15 -21.12
N LEU A 48 4.07 -9.54 -20.08
CA LEU A 48 3.03 -8.53 -20.25
C LEU A 48 3.54 -7.31 -20.99
N ARG A 49 4.74 -6.83 -20.68
CA ARG A 49 5.37 -5.71 -21.40
C ARG A 49 5.64 -6.02 -22.86
N LYS A 50 6.13 -7.22 -23.15
CA LYS A 50 6.36 -7.67 -24.54
C LYS A 50 5.06 -7.80 -25.33
N PHE A 51 3.98 -8.17 -24.66
CA PHE A 51 2.65 -8.27 -25.28
C PHE A 51 2.09 -6.90 -25.69
N GLY A 52 2.46 -5.81 -25.01
CA GLY A 52 2.18 -4.44 -25.40
C GLY A 52 0.74 -3.96 -25.21
N LYS A 53 -0.07 -4.65 -24.42
CA LYS A 53 -1.41 -4.21 -24.04
C LYS A 53 -1.41 -3.57 -22.65
N PHE A 54 -2.39 -2.70 -22.41
CA PHE A 54 -2.44 -1.90 -21.19
C PHE A 54 -3.25 -2.54 -20.06
N THR A 55 -4.09 -3.52 -20.38
CA THR A 55 -4.99 -4.13 -19.40
C THR A 55 -4.88 -5.65 -19.37
N VAL A 56 -5.08 -6.23 -18.19
CA VAL A 56 -5.11 -7.68 -18.01
C VAL A 56 -6.26 -8.33 -18.78
N PRO A 57 -7.49 -7.78 -18.83
CA PRO A 57 -8.56 -8.32 -19.66
C PRO A 57 -8.21 -8.39 -21.16
N ASP A 58 -7.52 -7.40 -21.70
CA ASP A 58 -7.07 -7.43 -23.10
C ASP A 58 -6.05 -8.54 -23.33
N PHE A 59 -5.10 -8.70 -22.39
CA PHE A 59 -4.15 -9.80 -22.43
C PHE A 59 -4.85 -11.17 -22.46
N ILE A 60 -5.83 -11.37 -21.57
CA ILE A 60 -6.59 -12.63 -21.51
C ILE A 60 -7.40 -12.84 -22.79
N GLY A 61 -8.11 -11.81 -23.25
CA GLY A 61 -8.91 -11.89 -24.45
C GLY A 61 -8.10 -12.29 -25.69
N ASP A 62 -6.95 -11.68 -25.88
CA ASP A 62 -6.05 -11.95 -26.99
C ASP A 62 -5.32 -13.30 -26.83
N ARG A 63 -4.94 -13.67 -25.61
CA ARG A 63 -4.26 -14.95 -25.33
C ARG A 63 -5.14 -16.17 -25.60
N TYR A 64 -6.43 -16.06 -25.31
CA TYR A 64 -7.41 -17.13 -25.49
C TYR A 64 -8.25 -16.98 -26.77
N TYR A 65 -8.03 -15.92 -27.55
CA TYR A 65 -8.80 -15.62 -28.77
C TYR A 65 -10.32 -15.60 -28.53
N SER A 66 -10.75 -15.12 -27.36
CA SER A 66 -12.15 -15.21 -26.93
C SER A 66 -12.66 -13.89 -26.32
N ASN A 67 -13.71 -13.36 -26.92
CA ASN A 67 -14.40 -12.19 -26.37
C ASN A 67 -15.12 -12.51 -25.05
N THR A 68 -15.61 -13.73 -24.89
CA THR A 68 -16.21 -14.18 -23.63
C THR A 68 -15.18 -14.19 -22.51
N ALA A 69 -13.97 -14.71 -22.75
CA ALA A 69 -12.90 -14.68 -21.79
C ALA A 69 -12.53 -13.24 -21.39
N ARG A 70 -12.48 -12.32 -22.36
CA ARG A 70 -12.26 -10.88 -22.10
C ARG A 70 -13.35 -10.30 -21.20
N SER A 71 -14.64 -10.57 -21.50
CA SER A 71 -15.75 -10.05 -20.70
C SER A 71 -15.74 -10.58 -19.27
N VAL A 72 -15.47 -11.85 -19.08
CA VAL A 72 -15.31 -12.44 -17.73
C VAL A 72 -14.15 -11.79 -17.00
N ALA A 73 -13.01 -11.60 -17.66
CA ALA A 73 -11.85 -10.95 -17.07
C ALA A 73 -12.14 -9.49 -16.66
N VAL A 74 -12.91 -8.74 -17.46
CA VAL A 74 -13.36 -7.37 -17.09
C VAL A 74 -14.23 -7.41 -15.85
N PHE A 75 -15.20 -8.32 -15.79
CA PHE A 75 -16.06 -8.46 -14.62
C PHE A 75 -15.28 -8.80 -13.36
N CYS A 76 -14.35 -9.75 -13.43
CA CYS A 76 -13.45 -10.07 -12.32
C CYS A 76 -12.59 -8.87 -11.90
N ALA A 77 -12.03 -8.13 -12.86
CA ALA A 77 -11.24 -6.94 -12.57
C ALA A 77 -12.05 -5.86 -11.86
N LEU A 78 -13.31 -5.65 -12.26
CA LEU A 78 -14.21 -4.71 -11.60
C LEU A 78 -14.52 -5.13 -10.16
N LEU A 79 -14.79 -6.40 -9.90
CA LEU A 79 -15.04 -6.92 -8.55
C LEU A 79 -13.82 -6.74 -7.65
N VAL A 80 -12.64 -7.10 -8.14
CA VAL A 80 -11.38 -6.95 -7.39
C VAL A 80 -11.12 -5.47 -7.09
N SER A 81 -11.27 -4.60 -8.09
CA SER A 81 -11.05 -3.16 -7.91
C SER A 81 -12.04 -2.54 -6.93
N PHE A 82 -13.31 -2.94 -7.00
CA PHE A 82 -14.34 -2.47 -6.07
C PHE A 82 -14.04 -2.86 -4.62
N THR A 83 -13.68 -4.12 -4.40
CA THR A 83 -13.31 -4.62 -3.07
C THR A 83 -12.08 -3.88 -2.53
N TYR A 84 -11.08 -3.66 -3.38
CA TYR A 84 -9.87 -2.91 -3.00
C TYR A 84 -10.20 -1.47 -2.62
N VAL A 85 -10.98 -0.76 -3.42
CA VAL A 85 -11.39 0.63 -3.15
C VAL A 85 -12.18 0.72 -1.85
N ALA A 86 -13.10 -0.21 -1.59
CA ALA A 86 -13.86 -0.23 -0.35
C ALA A 86 -12.95 -0.30 0.88
N GLY A 87 -11.93 -1.18 0.87
CA GLY A 87 -10.94 -1.26 1.93
C GLY A 87 -10.09 0.01 2.08
N GLN A 88 -9.68 0.63 0.96
CA GLN A 88 -8.92 1.89 0.98
C GLN A 88 -9.75 3.05 1.55
N MET A 89 -11.03 3.13 1.19
CA MET A 89 -11.94 4.17 1.69
C MET A 89 -12.16 4.05 3.20
N GLN A 90 -12.18 2.85 3.76
CA GLN A 90 -12.22 2.66 5.21
C GLN A 90 -10.98 3.26 5.88
N GLY A 91 -9.80 3.03 5.33
CA GLY A 91 -8.56 3.65 5.83
C GLY A 91 -8.60 5.17 5.78
N VAL A 92 -9.06 5.75 4.67
CA VAL A 92 -9.30 7.20 4.54
C VAL A 92 -10.26 7.69 5.61
N GLY A 93 -11.38 7.00 5.83
CA GLY A 93 -12.37 7.34 6.85
C GLY A 93 -11.78 7.38 8.26
N ILE A 94 -10.95 6.42 8.63
CA ILE A 94 -10.26 6.39 9.93
C ILE A 94 -9.36 7.61 10.10
N VAL A 95 -8.57 7.96 9.09
CA VAL A 95 -7.68 9.11 9.13
C VAL A 95 -8.46 10.41 9.27
N PHE A 96 -9.46 10.64 8.43
CA PHE A 96 -10.28 11.86 8.52
C PHE A 96 -11.06 11.95 9.81
N SER A 97 -11.61 10.83 10.29
CA SER A 97 -12.29 10.75 11.59
C SER A 97 -11.36 11.20 12.72
N ARG A 98 -10.12 10.74 12.69
CA ARG A 98 -9.14 11.06 13.75
C ARG A 98 -8.68 12.52 13.73
N PHE A 99 -8.45 13.07 12.53
CA PHE A 99 -7.95 14.44 12.41
C PHE A 99 -9.02 15.53 12.45
N LEU A 100 -10.23 15.23 11.99
CA LEU A 100 -11.34 16.17 11.96
C LEU A 100 -12.32 15.97 13.12
N GLU A 101 -12.10 14.95 13.98
CA GLU A 101 -12.97 14.61 15.11
C GLU A 101 -14.43 14.35 14.67
N VAL A 102 -14.60 13.75 13.50
CA VAL A 102 -15.91 13.39 12.92
C VAL A 102 -16.13 11.89 12.94
N ASP A 103 -17.37 11.46 12.77
CA ASP A 103 -17.68 10.04 12.59
C ASP A 103 -16.98 9.45 11.35
N ILE A 104 -16.62 8.16 11.42
CA ILE A 104 -15.91 7.45 10.34
C ILE A 104 -16.67 7.54 9.02
N THR A 105 -18.00 7.42 9.06
CA THR A 105 -18.84 7.52 7.85
C THR A 105 -18.72 8.89 7.20
N THR A 106 -18.74 9.95 8.00
CA THR A 106 -18.53 11.32 7.52
C THR A 106 -17.13 11.48 6.94
N GLY A 107 -16.11 10.92 7.59
CA GLY A 107 -14.74 10.91 7.10
C GLY A 107 -14.59 10.21 5.74
N VAL A 108 -15.26 9.05 5.55
CA VAL A 108 -15.32 8.35 4.26
C VAL A 108 -15.95 9.22 3.18
N ILE A 109 -17.09 9.87 3.49
CA ILE A 109 -17.80 10.72 2.52
C ILE A 109 -16.93 11.90 2.09
N ILE A 110 -16.31 12.59 3.03
CA ILE A 110 -15.39 13.71 2.73
C ILE A 110 -14.23 13.24 1.84
N GLY A 111 -13.58 12.15 2.23
CA GLY A 111 -12.47 11.59 1.46
C GLY A 111 -12.89 11.16 0.06
N MET A 112 -14.05 10.52 -0.07
CA MET A 112 -14.58 10.08 -1.36
C MET A 112 -14.90 11.26 -2.29
N VAL A 113 -15.49 12.33 -1.78
CA VAL A 113 -15.78 13.54 -2.58
C VAL A 113 -14.47 14.15 -3.11
N ILE A 114 -13.44 14.26 -2.26
CA ILE A 114 -12.14 14.80 -2.66
C ILE A 114 -11.50 13.91 -3.73
N VAL A 115 -11.49 12.59 -3.51
CA VAL A 115 -10.89 11.64 -4.47
C VAL A 115 -11.62 11.67 -5.80
N LEU A 116 -12.96 11.64 -5.80
CA LEU A 116 -13.75 11.71 -7.03
C LEU A 116 -13.50 13.01 -7.79
N PHE A 117 -13.41 14.12 -7.08
CA PHE A 117 -13.17 15.43 -7.69
C PHE A 117 -11.86 15.46 -8.48
N TYR A 118 -10.73 15.09 -7.86
CA TYR A 118 -9.46 15.12 -8.58
C TYR A 118 -9.31 13.97 -9.58
N ALA A 119 -9.91 12.80 -9.32
CA ALA A 119 -9.83 11.66 -10.23
C ALA A 119 -10.63 11.91 -11.52
N VAL A 120 -11.86 12.45 -11.41
CA VAL A 120 -12.70 12.76 -12.58
C VAL A 120 -12.13 13.92 -13.40
N LEU A 121 -11.69 15.00 -12.76
CA LEU A 121 -11.15 16.16 -13.46
C LEU A 121 -9.72 15.95 -13.97
N GLY A 122 -8.88 15.28 -13.19
CA GLY A 122 -7.48 15.08 -13.52
C GLY A 122 -7.20 13.89 -14.44
N GLY A 123 -8.10 12.89 -14.43
CA GLY A 123 -7.90 11.65 -15.16
C GLY A 123 -6.58 10.97 -14.81
N MET A 124 -6.08 10.08 -15.68
CA MET A 124 -4.84 9.32 -15.46
C MET A 124 -3.60 10.22 -15.30
N LYS A 125 -3.54 11.35 -15.98
CA LYS A 125 -2.42 12.31 -15.84
C LYS A 125 -2.43 12.96 -14.47
N GLY A 126 -3.58 13.47 -14.04
CA GLY A 126 -3.73 14.09 -12.72
C GLY A 126 -3.39 13.13 -11.59
N ILE A 127 -3.90 11.91 -11.65
CA ILE A 127 -3.61 10.85 -10.69
C ILE A 127 -2.09 10.57 -10.64
N THR A 128 -1.43 10.44 -11.78
CA THR A 128 0.02 10.17 -11.84
C THR A 128 0.85 11.28 -11.19
N TYR A 129 0.54 12.54 -11.47
CA TYR A 129 1.24 13.67 -10.84
C TYR A 129 1.01 13.74 -9.33
N THR A 130 -0.23 13.51 -8.90
CA THR A 130 -0.57 13.45 -7.47
C THR A 130 0.20 12.33 -6.77
N GLN A 131 0.32 11.15 -7.36
CA GLN A 131 1.10 10.04 -6.82
C GLN A 131 2.58 10.35 -6.67
N VAL A 132 3.18 11.07 -7.62
CA VAL A 132 4.59 11.49 -7.51
C VAL A 132 4.78 12.43 -6.32
N ALA A 133 3.90 13.41 -6.16
CA ALA A 133 3.95 14.32 -5.02
C ALA A 133 3.73 13.58 -3.69
N GLN A 134 2.74 12.70 -3.64
CA GLN A 134 2.45 11.88 -2.47
C GLN A 134 3.61 10.97 -2.07
N TYR A 135 4.31 10.38 -3.03
CA TYR A 135 5.49 9.56 -2.76
C TYR A 135 6.55 10.34 -1.97
N CYS A 136 6.87 11.56 -2.42
CA CYS A 136 7.85 12.39 -1.73
C CYS A 136 7.42 12.68 -0.29
N VAL A 137 6.17 13.08 -0.09
CA VAL A 137 5.62 13.38 1.24
C VAL A 137 5.63 12.13 2.14
N LEU A 138 5.18 10.98 1.61
CA LEU A 138 5.10 9.74 2.37
C LEU A 138 6.47 9.23 2.81
N ILE A 139 7.47 9.28 1.94
CA ILE A 139 8.83 8.85 2.30
C ILE A 139 9.35 9.68 3.50
N PHE A 140 9.23 11.00 3.44
CA PHE A 140 9.66 11.85 4.56
C PHE A 140 8.81 11.59 5.81
N ALA A 141 7.49 11.52 5.69
CA ALA A 141 6.57 11.36 6.80
C ALA A 141 6.76 10.03 7.56
N PHE A 142 7.19 8.96 6.88
CA PHE A 142 7.44 7.66 7.51
C PHE A 142 8.89 7.47 7.92
N MET A 143 9.86 7.88 7.10
CA MET A 143 11.26 7.68 7.40
C MET A 143 11.76 8.52 8.58
N VAL A 144 11.35 9.77 8.66
CA VAL A 144 11.82 10.66 9.72
C VAL A 144 11.41 10.17 11.10
N PRO A 145 10.11 9.93 11.41
CA PRO A 145 9.73 9.37 12.70
C PRO A 145 10.35 8.00 13.00
N ALA A 146 10.42 7.12 11.99
CA ALA A 146 11.01 5.79 12.16
C ALA A 146 12.48 5.85 12.58
N ILE A 147 13.26 6.74 11.97
CA ILE A 147 14.66 6.97 12.31
C ILE A 147 14.78 7.51 13.73
N PHE A 148 14.01 8.54 14.10
CA PHE A 148 14.06 9.12 15.44
C PHE A 148 13.66 8.12 16.53
N ILE A 149 12.60 7.34 16.30
CA ILE A 149 12.17 6.27 17.22
C ILE A 149 13.27 5.20 17.34
N SER A 150 13.88 4.80 16.21
CA SER A 150 14.95 3.83 16.21
C SER A 150 16.15 4.31 17.04
N ILE A 151 16.58 5.55 16.85
CA ILE A 151 17.70 6.13 17.62
C ILE A 151 17.33 6.19 19.11
N GLN A 152 16.10 6.58 19.44
CA GLN A 152 15.66 6.71 20.81
C GLN A 152 15.56 5.36 21.55
N MET A 153 15.10 4.31 20.83
CA MET A 153 14.89 2.98 21.44
C MET A 153 16.13 2.09 21.41
N THR A 154 16.93 2.18 20.33
CA THR A 154 18.05 1.23 20.09
C THR A 154 19.41 1.90 20.04
N GLY A 155 19.46 3.23 19.99
CA GLY A 155 20.71 3.98 19.78
C GLY A 155 21.25 3.89 18.33
N HIS A 156 20.57 3.15 17.44
CA HIS A 156 20.99 2.94 16.06
C HIS A 156 20.03 3.61 15.07
N PHE A 157 20.61 4.14 13.99
CA PHE A 157 19.83 4.74 12.89
C PHE A 157 18.95 3.72 12.15
N ILE A 158 19.43 2.48 12.05
CA ILE A 158 18.71 1.38 11.40
C ILE A 158 18.16 0.45 12.50
N PRO A 159 16.85 0.26 12.61
CA PRO A 159 16.25 -0.55 13.68
C PRO A 159 16.78 -1.99 13.72
N GLN A 160 16.97 -2.61 12.56
CA GLN A 160 17.43 -3.99 12.44
C GLN A 160 18.83 -4.22 13.06
N LEU A 161 19.69 -3.20 13.04
CA LEU A 161 20.99 -3.27 13.70
C LEU A 161 20.90 -3.09 15.21
N GLY A 162 19.85 -2.43 15.67
CA GLY A 162 19.60 -2.20 17.08
C GLY A 162 18.88 -3.34 17.80
N PHE A 163 18.19 -4.20 17.10
CA PHE A 163 17.42 -5.31 17.71
C PHE A 163 18.29 -6.32 18.49
N GLY A 164 19.55 -6.46 18.12
CA GLY A 164 20.52 -7.28 18.86
C GLY A 164 21.14 -6.61 20.08
N SER A 165 20.82 -5.33 20.35
CA SER A 165 21.30 -4.63 21.53
C SER A 165 20.42 -4.94 22.73
N ALA A 166 21.04 -5.04 23.92
CA ALA A 166 20.33 -5.15 25.18
C ALA A 166 20.00 -3.74 25.72
N ASP A 167 18.89 -3.63 26.45
CA ASP A 167 18.56 -2.41 27.21
C ASP A 167 19.46 -2.24 28.44
N GLU A 168 19.24 -1.17 29.20
CA GLU A 168 19.98 -0.89 30.44
C GLU A 168 19.85 -2.02 31.48
N ASN A 169 18.84 -2.89 31.37
CA ASN A 169 18.61 -4.03 32.24
C ASN A 169 19.21 -5.34 31.71
N GLY A 170 19.89 -5.30 30.54
CA GLY A 170 20.50 -6.48 29.92
C GLY A 170 19.51 -7.38 29.17
N ILE A 171 18.27 -6.92 28.96
CA ILE A 171 17.24 -7.64 28.19
C ILE A 171 17.37 -7.26 26.73
N TYR A 172 17.51 -8.25 25.85
CA TYR A 172 17.56 -8.00 24.41
C TYR A 172 16.23 -7.45 23.90
N LEU A 173 16.29 -6.48 22.97
CA LEU A 173 15.10 -5.85 22.41
C LEU A 173 14.20 -6.80 21.62
N LEU A 174 14.77 -7.91 21.13
CA LEU A 174 14.01 -8.98 20.47
C LEU A 174 13.19 -9.84 21.43
N ASP A 175 13.48 -9.81 22.72
CA ASP A 175 12.81 -10.62 23.72
C ASP A 175 11.67 -9.88 24.43
N LYS A 176 11.40 -8.63 23.99
CA LYS A 176 10.30 -7.77 24.46
C LYS A 176 9.10 -7.81 23.52
#